data_25d8911e0959462a857a6f25fe642181
#
_entry.id   25d8911e0959462a857a6f25fe642181
#
_cell.length_a   1.000
_cell.length_b   1.000
_cell.length_c   1.000
_cell.angle_alpha   90.00
_cell.angle_beta   90.00
_cell.angle_gamma   90.00
#
_symmetry.space_group_name_H-M   'P 1'
#
loop_
_entity.id
_entity.type
_entity.pdbx_description
1 polymer ?
#
loop_
_entity_poly.entity_id
_entity_poly.type
_entity_poly.pdbx_seq_one_letter_code
_entity_poly.pdbx_strand_id
1 'polypeptide(L)'
;NFSVHGDNARPSAKCVVHADYAQKESHQILNVSPAPSTRRCAVSWFVPLVVTGGLKIDKKQKEIDWIEETPGLGMLMMHKVYSSFKVNSDSAYSICNLDGRKIGFHFANYDYAPEDDDYTNDNFLFVDNEITLFPSVVISHTFGVAEKWVIQDTENMVDLVFTPKSIENHSTNFLLAKNTYTLIFGNFEGTVMTKESEKIEIKNSFGFVKKNLLRS
;
A
#
# COMPACT_ATOMS: atom_id res chain seq x y z
N ASN A 1 8.72 1.90 18.28
CA ASN A 1 9.78 1.04 18.80
C ASN A 1 9.28 -0.40 18.84
N PHE A 2 9.94 -1.28 18.13
CA PHE A 2 9.67 -2.72 18.23
C PHE A 2 10.96 -3.52 18.32
N SER A 3 10.88 -4.68 18.95
CA SER A 3 11.99 -5.65 18.98
C SER A 3 11.45 -7.06 18.77
N VAL A 4 12.17 -7.84 18.00
CA VAL A 4 11.90 -9.25 17.74
C VAL A 4 13.08 -10.06 18.26
N HIS A 5 12.81 -11.02 19.14
CA HIS A 5 13.82 -11.94 19.60
C HIS A 5 14.06 -13.02 18.55
N GLY A 6 15.32 -13.17 18.17
CA GLY A 6 15.73 -14.23 17.27
C GLY A 6 15.76 -15.60 17.95
N ASP A 7 15.79 -16.63 17.14
CA ASP A 7 16.04 -18.02 17.55
C ASP A 7 17.27 -18.58 16.81
N ASN A 8 17.46 -19.89 16.88
CA ASN A 8 18.60 -20.54 16.20
C ASN A 8 18.57 -20.37 14.67
N ALA A 9 17.41 -20.15 14.07
CA ALA A 9 17.23 -20.02 12.62
C ALA A 9 17.03 -18.56 12.16
N ARG A 10 16.57 -17.68 13.05
CA ARG A 10 16.20 -16.30 12.72
C ARG A 10 17.01 -15.30 13.54
N PRO A 11 17.51 -14.23 12.92
CA PRO A 11 18.21 -13.17 13.66
C PRO A 11 17.24 -12.39 14.56
N SER A 12 17.77 -11.81 15.62
CA SER A 12 17.03 -10.79 16.37
C SER A 12 17.04 -9.47 15.59
N ALA A 13 15.99 -8.68 15.78
CA ALA A 13 15.89 -7.36 15.17
C ALA A 13 15.38 -6.33 16.17
N LYS A 14 15.96 -5.15 16.14
CA LYS A 14 15.50 -3.96 16.85
C LYS A 14 15.25 -2.84 15.86
N CYS A 15 14.10 -2.19 15.96
CA CYS A 15 13.79 -1.03 15.15
C CYS A 15 13.24 0.09 16.03
N VAL A 16 13.77 1.27 15.82
CA VAL A 16 13.24 2.50 16.42
C VAL A 16 12.94 3.45 15.27
N VAL A 17 11.66 3.78 15.13
CA VAL A 17 11.17 4.65 14.06
C VAL A 17 10.35 5.76 14.69
N HIS A 18 10.63 6.99 14.27
CA HIS A 18 9.82 8.17 14.49
C HIS A 18 9.15 8.54 13.19
N ALA A 19 7.84 8.68 13.21
CA ALA A 19 7.07 9.11 12.06
C ALA A 19 6.38 10.42 12.40
N ASP A 20 6.79 11.48 11.74
CA ASP A 20 6.28 12.82 11.98
C ASP A 20 5.38 13.27 10.83
N TYR A 21 4.24 13.83 11.21
CA TYR A 21 3.42 14.62 10.31
C TYR A 21 4.08 15.99 10.17
N ALA A 22 5.08 16.03 9.34
CA ALA A 22 6.14 17.03 9.48
C ALA A 22 5.95 18.29 8.68
N GLN A 23 4.84 18.55 8.03
CA GLN A 23 4.79 19.82 7.31
C GLN A 23 3.37 20.37 7.15
N LYS A 24 3.25 21.68 7.32
CA LYS A 24 2.05 22.48 7.06
C LYS A 24 1.50 22.36 5.61
N GLU A 25 2.20 21.62 4.75
CA GLU A 25 1.92 21.49 3.32
C GLU A 25 1.64 20.04 2.87
N SER A 26 1.68 19.04 3.77
CA SER A 26 1.38 17.68 3.36
C SER A 26 -0.13 17.49 3.22
N HIS A 27 -0.58 17.19 2.02
CA HIS A 27 -1.97 16.89 1.74
C HIS A 27 -2.34 15.52 2.32
N GLN A 28 -3.44 15.48 3.05
CA GLN A 28 -4.07 14.24 3.49
C GLN A 28 -5.15 13.85 2.48
N ILE A 29 -5.34 12.56 2.30
CA ILE A 29 -6.40 12.04 1.47
C ILE A 29 -7.42 11.40 2.39
N LEU A 30 -8.63 11.94 2.40
CA LEU A 30 -9.77 11.36 3.07
C LEU A 30 -10.81 11.02 2.01
N ASN A 31 -11.05 9.72 1.84
CA ASN A 31 -12.07 9.23 0.95
C ASN A 31 -13.22 8.62 1.73
N VAL A 32 -14.45 8.88 1.30
CA VAL A 32 -15.66 8.33 1.86
C VAL A 32 -16.49 7.76 0.72
N SER A 33 -16.60 6.43 0.65
CA SER A 33 -17.35 5.74 -0.39
C SER A 33 -18.55 4.99 0.17
N PRO A 34 -19.67 4.88 -0.57
CA PRO A 34 -20.79 4.04 -0.18
C PRO A 34 -20.34 2.57 -0.20
N ALA A 35 -20.59 1.84 0.89
CA ALA A 35 -20.30 0.40 0.95
C ALA A 35 -20.98 -0.24 2.16
N PRO A 36 -21.63 -1.34 2.02
CA PRO A 36 -22.14 -2.03 0.84
C PRO A 36 -23.50 -1.48 0.36
N SER A 37 -23.91 -0.34 0.85
CA SER A 37 -25.16 0.35 0.45
C SER A 37 -25.04 1.84 0.72
N THR A 38 -25.95 2.64 0.19
CA THR A 38 -26.02 4.09 0.39
C THR A 38 -26.22 4.54 1.85
N ARG A 39 -26.54 3.62 2.77
CA ARG A 39 -26.70 3.89 4.20
C ARG A 39 -25.45 3.56 5.03
N ARG A 40 -24.44 3.00 4.41
CA ARG A 40 -23.18 2.60 5.04
C ARG A 40 -22.04 3.09 4.19
N CYS A 41 -20.90 3.35 4.79
CA CYS A 41 -19.74 3.86 4.07
C CYS A 41 -18.46 3.13 4.47
N ALA A 42 -17.52 3.13 3.55
CA ALA A 42 -16.12 2.94 3.81
C ALA A 42 -15.47 4.32 3.99
N VAL A 43 -14.55 4.41 4.93
CA VAL A 43 -13.75 5.62 5.15
C VAL A 43 -12.28 5.21 5.09
N SER A 44 -11.54 5.82 4.20
CA SER A 44 -10.11 5.63 4.05
C SER A 44 -9.39 6.95 4.27
N TRP A 45 -8.39 6.94 5.14
CA TRP A 45 -7.59 8.11 5.45
C TRP A 45 -6.11 7.79 5.29
N PHE A 46 -5.43 8.56 4.46
CA PHE A 46 -4.02 8.40 4.12
C PHE A 46 -3.26 9.67 4.49
N VAL A 47 -2.19 9.50 5.24
CA VAL A 47 -1.34 10.60 5.71
C VAL A 47 0.10 10.31 5.37
N PRO A 48 0.72 11.06 4.44
CA PRO A 48 2.15 10.98 4.19
C PRO A 48 2.94 11.44 5.43
N LEU A 49 3.99 10.71 5.74
CA LEU A 49 4.85 10.94 6.92
C LEU A 49 6.31 11.04 6.50
N VAL A 50 7.04 11.84 7.23
CA VAL A 50 8.50 11.80 7.25
C VAL A 50 8.94 10.82 8.33
N VAL A 51 9.79 9.89 7.99
CA VAL A 51 10.21 8.80 8.87
C VAL A 51 11.71 8.88 9.12
N THR A 52 12.08 8.90 10.38
CA THR A 52 13.47 8.83 10.82
C THR A 52 13.65 7.65 11.77
N GLY A 53 14.86 7.09 11.83
CA GLY A 53 15.12 5.99 12.74
C GLY A 53 16.20 5.05 12.28
N GLY A 54 16.25 3.89 12.92
CA GLY A 54 17.24 2.88 12.63
C GLY A 54 16.73 1.46 12.83
N LEU A 55 17.35 0.54 12.13
CA LEU A 55 17.12 -0.90 12.20
C LEU A 55 18.46 -1.59 12.51
N LYS A 56 18.47 -2.37 13.59
CA LYS A 56 19.58 -3.24 13.94
C LYS A 56 19.16 -4.70 13.79
N ILE A 57 19.93 -5.46 13.04
CA ILE A 57 19.71 -6.91 12.86
C ILE A 57 20.96 -7.64 13.31
N ASP A 58 20.83 -8.45 14.35
CA ASP A 58 21.92 -9.28 14.88
C ASP A 58 21.93 -10.63 14.17
N LYS A 59 22.90 -10.85 13.31
CA LYS A 59 23.19 -12.16 12.72
C LYS A 59 24.39 -12.79 13.46
N LYS A 60 24.37 -14.11 13.64
CA LYS A 60 25.43 -14.88 14.37
C LYS A 60 26.87 -14.55 13.91
N GLN A 61 27.05 -14.00 12.71
CA GLN A 61 28.37 -13.69 12.13
C GLN A 61 28.51 -12.26 11.61
N LYS A 62 27.44 -11.49 11.60
CA LYS A 62 27.46 -10.10 11.08
C LYS A 62 26.33 -9.31 11.70
N GLU A 63 26.70 -8.27 12.42
CA GLU A 63 25.78 -7.24 12.85
C GLU A 63 25.47 -6.32 11.66
N ILE A 64 24.21 -6.04 11.40
CA ILE A 64 23.78 -5.03 10.46
C ILE A 64 23.17 -3.93 11.31
N ASP A 65 23.89 -2.81 11.40
CA ASP A 65 23.43 -1.60 12.03
C ASP A 65 23.11 -0.61 10.90
N TRP A 66 21.85 -0.27 10.75
CA TRP A 66 21.42 0.67 9.75
C TRP A 66 20.80 1.87 10.45
N ILE A 67 21.41 2.99 10.28
CA ILE A 67 20.92 4.29 10.72
C ILE A 67 20.83 5.14 9.47
N GLU A 68 19.63 5.56 9.12
CA GLU A 68 19.46 6.45 7.99
C GLU A 68 19.64 7.89 8.45
N GLU A 69 20.64 8.55 7.88
CA GLU A 69 20.88 9.98 8.11
C GLU A 69 19.88 10.85 7.35
N THR A 70 19.31 10.30 6.29
CA THR A 70 18.30 10.98 5.46
C THR A 70 16.90 10.54 5.87
N PRO A 71 15.97 11.48 6.09
CA PRO A 71 14.60 11.10 6.40
C PRO A 71 13.98 10.22 5.30
N GLY A 72 13.42 9.10 5.70
CA GLY A 72 12.64 8.21 4.84
C GLY A 72 11.22 8.72 4.65
N LEU A 73 10.47 8.00 3.83
CA LEU A 73 9.05 8.26 3.60
C LEU A 73 8.21 7.16 4.25
N GLY A 74 7.08 7.54 4.79
CA GLY A 74 6.08 6.63 5.32
C GLY A 74 4.67 7.09 4.98
N MET A 75 3.71 6.21 5.16
CA MET A 75 2.30 6.53 5.02
C MET A 75 1.51 5.89 6.15
N LEU A 76 0.79 6.70 6.91
CA LEU A 76 -0.23 6.19 7.82
C LEU A 76 -1.50 5.96 7.01
N MET A 77 -2.02 4.76 7.09
CA MET A 77 -3.28 4.39 6.43
C MET A 77 -4.26 3.92 7.49
N MET A 78 -5.45 4.51 7.47
CA MET A 78 -6.58 4.09 8.27
C MET A 78 -7.75 3.77 7.36
N HIS A 79 -8.30 2.57 7.52
CA HIS A 79 -9.43 2.13 6.73
C HIS A 79 -10.50 1.55 7.65
N LYS A 80 -11.72 2.10 7.57
CA LYS A 80 -12.88 1.64 8.31
C LYS A 80 -14.01 1.33 7.32
N VAL A 81 -14.46 0.10 7.30
CA VAL A 81 -15.48 -0.38 6.36
C VAL A 81 -16.61 -1.05 7.13
N TYR A 82 -17.84 -0.77 6.72
CA TYR A 82 -18.99 -1.61 6.99
C TYR A 82 -19.11 -2.62 5.86
N SER A 83 -18.49 -3.78 6.02
CA SER A 83 -18.44 -4.79 4.98
C SER A 83 -19.74 -5.60 4.87
N SER A 84 -19.98 -6.17 3.70
CA SER A 84 -20.87 -7.30 3.51
C SER A 84 -20.31 -8.56 4.18
N PHE A 85 -21.10 -9.63 4.26
CA PHE A 85 -20.68 -10.91 4.86
C PHE A 85 -19.36 -11.45 4.29
N LYS A 86 -19.09 -11.18 3.01
CA LYS A 86 -17.85 -11.56 2.34
C LYS A 86 -17.32 -10.36 1.56
N VAL A 87 -16.06 -10.06 1.75
CA VAL A 87 -15.32 -9.03 1.00
C VAL A 87 -14.05 -9.65 0.46
N ASN A 88 -13.82 -9.48 -0.84
CA ASN A 88 -12.57 -9.78 -1.49
C ASN A 88 -12.00 -8.47 -2.05
N SER A 89 -10.73 -8.22 -1.84
CA SER A 89 -10.09 -7.02 -2.35
C SER A 89 -8.62 -7.27 -2.66
N ASP A 90 -8.17 -6.62 -3.71
CA ASP A 90 -6.77 -6.52 -4.08
C ASP A 90 -6.34 -5.04 -3.99
N SER A 91 -5.16 -4.79 -3.45
CA SER A 91 -4.63 -3.43 -3.34
C SER A 91 -3.11 -3.39 -3.54
N ALA A 92 -2.62 -2.27 -4.05
CA ALA A 92 -1.24 -2.01 -4.38
C ALA A 92 -0.77 -0.70 -3.75
N TYR A 93 0.41 -0.70 -3.13
CA TYR A 93 0.95 0.41 -2.36
C TYR A 93 2.43 0.59 -2.68
N SER A 94 2.84 1.82 -2.90
CA SER A 94 4.24 2.20 -2.91
C SER A 94 4.41 3.62 -2.41
N ILE A 95 5.55 3.88 -1.78
CA ILE A 95 6.03 5.22 -1.47
C ILE A 95 7.54 5.23 -1.62
N CYS A 96 8.05 6.16 -2.41
CA CYS A 96 9.47 6.24 -2.74
C CYS A 96 9.91 7.66 -3.03
N ASN A 97 11.23 7.84 -3.08
CA ASN A 97 11.83 9.02 -3.66
C ASN A 97 12.37 8.63 -5.05
N LEU A 98 11.87 9.27 -6.09
CA LEU A 98 12.27 9.05 -7.46
C LEU A 98 12.76 10.38 -8.05
N ASP A 99 14.04 10.44 -8.40
CA ASP A 99 14.71 11.63 -8.96
C ASP A 99 14.50 12.90 -8.11
N GLY A 100 14.52 12.74 -6.77
CA GLY A 100 14.35 13.83 -5.81
C GLY A 100 12.88 14.19 -5.51
N ARG A 101 11.91 13.60 -6.22
CA ARG A 101 10.47 13.79 -5.98
C ARG A 101 9.93 12.69 -5.06
N LYS A 102 9.07 13.07 -4.15
CA LYS A 102 8.36 12.13 -3.28
C LYS A 102 7.13 11.62 -4.02
N ILE A 103 7.11 10.32 -4.29
CA ILE A 103 6.02 9.68 -5.03
C ILE A 103 5.41 8.60 -4.15
N GLY A 104 4.09 8.60 -4.07
CA GLY A 104 3.34 7.53 -3.42
C GLY A 104 2.04 7.26 -4.14
N PHE A 105 1.62 6.00 -4.16
CA PHE A 105 0.34 5.63 -4.73
C PHE A 105 -0.35 4.53 -3.93
N HIS A 106 -1.65 4.54 -4.04
CA HIS A 106 -2.54 3.49 -3.61
C HIS A 106 -3.54 3.19 -4.72
N PHE A 107 -3.62 1.94 -5.11
CA PHE A 107 -4.63 1.43 -6.02
C PHE A 107 -5.33 0.25 -5.38
N ALA A 108 -6.66 0.21 -5.46
CA ALA A 108 -7.44 -0.84 -4.87
C ALA A 108 -8.63 -1.22 -5.75
N ASN A 109 -8.94 -2.51 -5.74
CA ASN A 109 -10.13 -3.06 -6.32
C ASN A 109 -10.90 -3.83 -5.24
N TYR A 110 -12.13 -3.41 -4.96
CA TYR A 110 -13.01 -4.00 -3.95
C TYR A 110 -14.24 -4.63 -4.62
N ASP A 111 -14.60 -5.85 -4.24
CA ASP A 111 -15.80 -6.53 -4.76
C ASP A 111 -17.13 -5.97 -4.23
N TYR A 112 -17.08 -4.98 -3.34
CA TYR A 112 -18.25 -4.27 -2.84
C TYR A 112 -18.42 -2.86 -3.42
N ALA A 113 -17.48 -2.41 -4.25
CA ALA A 113 -17.59 -1.11 -4.90
C ALA A 113 -18.78 -1.12 -5.87
N PRO A 114 -19.57 -0.04 -5.95
CA PRO A 114 -20.58 0.10 -6.97
C PRO A 114 -19.96 0.07 -8.37
N GLU A 115 -20.69 -0.42 -9.37
CA GLU A 115 -20.20 -0.51 -10.75
C GLU A 115 -19.86 0.86 -11.37
N ASP A 116 -20.43 1.96 -10.84
CA ASP A 116 -20.23 3.35 -11.30
C ASP A 116 -19.28 4.16 -10.39
N ASP A 117 -18.27 3.53 -9.78
CA ASP A 117 -17.49 4.14 -8.70
C ASP A 117 -16.22 4.89 -9.15
N ASP A 118 -16.29 5.62 -10.26
CA ASP A 118 -15.15 6.40 -10.77
C ASP A 118 -14.73 7.57 -9.83
N TYR A 119 -15.56 7.97 -8.89
CA TYR A 119 -15.33 9.14 -8.05
C TYR A 119 -15.24 8.86 -6.53
N THR A 120 -15.56 7.66 -6.11
CA THR A 120 -15.63 7.30 -4.68
C THR A 120 -14.71 6.13 -4.31
N ASN A 121 -13.64 5.94 -5.07
CA ASN A 121 -12.64 4.90 -4.85
C ASN A 121 -11.43 5.42 -4.08
N ASP A 122 -10.53 4.52 -3.69
CA ASP A 122 -9.30 4.82 -2.95
C ASP A 122 -8.07 4.95 -3.87
N ASN A 123 -8.26 5.16 -5.18
CA ASN A 123 -7.18 5.21 -6.15
C ASN A 123 -6.57 6.59 -6.24
N PHE A 124 -5.32 6.71 -5.89
CA PHE A 124 -4.61 7.98 -5.96
C PHE A 124 -3.11 7.82 -6.21
N LEU A 125 -2.55 8.87 -6.77
CA LEU A 125 -1.12 9.15 -6.83
C LEU A 125 -0.87 10.46 -6.11
N PHE A 126 0.16 10.49 -5.28
CA PHE A 126 0.68 11.73 -4.78
C PHE A 126 2.11 11.94 -5.28
N VAL A 127 2.41 13.15 -5.71
CA VAL A 127 3.73 13.57 -6.19
C VAL A 127 4.08 14.86 -5.48
N ASP A 128 5.08 14.81 -4.62
CA ASP A 128 5.43 15.90 -3.70
C ASP A 128 4.22 16.32 -2.84
N ASN A 129 3.56 17.42 -3.20
CA ASN A 129 2.38 17.92 -2.51
C ASN A 129 1.11 17.88 -3.39
N GLU A 130 1.18 17.29 -4.58
CA GLU A 130 0.06 17.21 -5.50
C GLU A 130 -0.60 15.84 -5.47
N ILE A 131 -1.93 15.83 -5.51
CA ILE A 131 -2.73 14.60 -5.51
C ILE A 131 -3.46 14.50 -6.84
N THR A 132 -3.34 13.35 -7.47
CA THR A 132 -4.14 12.91 -8.61
C THR A 132 -5.03 11.78 -8.15
N LEU A 133 -6.34 11.93 -8.31
CA LEU A 133 -7.32 10.86 -8.11
C LEU A 133 -7.52 10.13 -9.44
N PHE A 134 -7.74 8.83 -9.36
CA PHE A 134 -7.90 7.96 -10.53
C PHE A 134 -9.29 7.36 -10.58
N PRO A 135 -9.76 6.99 -11.77
CA PRO A 135 -10.93 6.13 -11.91
C PRO A 135 -10.67 4.75 -11.33
N SER A 136 -11.64 3.85 -11.47
CA SER A 136 -11.49 2.47 -11.07
C SER A 136 -10.31 1.80 -11.77
N VAL A 137 -9.52 1.03 -11.02
CA VAL A 137 -8.39 0.27 -11.55
C VAL A 137 -8.69 -1.21 -11.53
N VAL A 138 -8.12 -1.92 -12.49
CA VAL A 138 -8.12 -3.38 -12.52
C VAL A 138 -6.77 -3.88 -12.02
N ILE A 139 -6.81 -4.69 -10.98
CA ILE A 139 -5.63 -5.38 -10.45
C ILE A 139 -5.76 -6.86 -10.80
N SER A 140 -4.86 -7.37 -11.60
CA SER A 140 -4.89 -8.75 -12.08
C SER A 140 -3.62 -9.52 -11.77
N HIS A 141 -3.79 -10.79 -11.38
CA HIS A 141 -2.70 -11.73 -11.09
C HIS A 141 -3.09 -13.11 -11.61
N THR A 142 -3.27 -13.23 -12.91
CA THR A 142 -3.87 -14.37 -13.61
C THR A 142 -3.17 -15.71 -13.32
N PHE A 143 -1.87 -15.70 -13.09
CA PHE A 143 -1.08 -16.91 -12.83
C PHE A 143 -0.85 -17.18 -11.33
N GLY A 144 -1.54 -16.45 -10.46
CA GLY A 144 -1.46 -16.61 -9.01
C GLY A 144 -0.73 -15.47 -8.32
N VAL A 145 -0.84 -15.45 -6.99
CA VAL A 145 -0.32 -14.34 -6.16
C VAL A 145 1.21 -14.27 -6.11
N ALA A 146 1.90 -15.36 -6.44
CA ALA A 146 3.36 -15.43 -6.48
C ALA A 146 3.95 -14.94 -7.80
N GLU A 147 3.12 -14.73 -8.81
CA GLU A 147 3.51 -14.28 -10.13
C GLU A 147 3.31 -12.77 -10.27
N LYS A 148 3.61 -12.23 -11.44
CA LYS A 148 3.46 -10.79 -11.70
C LYS A 148 2.02 -10.33 -11.58
N TRP A 149 1.84 -9.15 -11.02
CA TRP A 149 0.56 -8.45 -10.94
C TRP A 149 0.57 -7.30 -11.94
N VAL A 150 -0.55 -7.06 -12.57
CA VAL A 150 -0.76 -5.95 -13.51
C VAL A 150 -1.82 -5.03 -12.94
N ILE A 151 -1.54 -3.74 -12.91
CA ILE A 151 -2.44 -2.69 -12.43
C ILE A 151 -2.66 -1.70 -13.58
N GLN A 152 -3.89 -1.59 -14.02
CA GLN A 152 -4.28 -0.75 -15.16
C GLN A 152 -5.63 -0.09 -14.91
N ASP A 153 -5.86 1.05 -15.54
CA ASP A 153 -7.16 1.72 -15.59
C ASP A 153 -7.68 1.80 -17.03
N THR A 154 -8.89 2.30 -17.20
CA THR A 154 -9.54 2.44 -18.50
C THR A 154 -9.12 3.68 -19.27
N GLU A 155 -8.50 4.64 -18.60
CA GLU A 155 -8.07 5.93 -19.19
C GLU A 155 -6.59 5.96 -19.57
N ASN A 156 -5.88 4.84 -19.38
CA ASN A 156 -4.44 4.71 -19.60
C ASN A 156 -3.58 5.67 -18.77
N MET A 157 -4.05 6.04 -17.61
CA MET A 157 -3.31 6.84 -16.64
C MET A 157 -2.42 5.96 -15.74
N VAL A 158 -2.73 4.68 -15.62
CA VAL A 158 -1.98 3.68 -14.84
C VAL A 158 -1.67 2.48 -15.70
N ASP A 159 -0.39 2.16 -15.80
CA ASP A 159 0.10 0.93 -16.42
C ASP A 159 1.32 0.45 -15.64
N LEU A 160 1.08 -0.36 -14.61
CA LEU A 160 2.10 -0.85 -13.71
C LEU A 160 2.16 -2.36 -13.68
N VAL A 161 3.37 -2.87 -13.58
CA VAL A 161 3.67 -4.28 -13.32
C VAL A 161 4.36 -4.38 -11.97
N PHE A 162 3.84 -5.24 -11.11
CA PHE A 162 4.47 -5.58 -9.85
C PHE A 162 5.13 -6.96 -9.94
N THR A 163 6.38 -7.04 -9.52
CA THR A 163 7.16 -8.27 -9.46
C THR A 163 7.37 -8.71 -8.01
N PRO A 164 6.75 -9.82 -7.56
CA PRO A 164 6.88 -10.35 -6.22
C PRO A 164 8.31 -10.73 -5.85
N LYS A 165 8.68 -10.52 -4.57
CA LYS A 165 9.96 -10.95 -3.97
C LYS A 165 9.78 -11.75 -2.70
N SER A 166 8.77 -11.43 -1.89
CA SER A 166 8.48 -12.10 -0.63
C SER A 166 6.98 -12.12 -0.38
N ILE A 167 6.49 -13.23 0.17
CA ILE A 167 5.06 -13.46 0.41
C ILE A 167 4.86 -13.81 1.88
N GLU A 168 3.92 -13.14 2.52
CA GLU A 168 3.49 -13.41 3.88
C GLU A 168 1.98 -13.66 3.93
N ASN A 169 1.59 -14.78 4.51
CA ASN A 169 0.19 -15.16 4.66
C ASN A 169 -0.23 -15.02 6.12
N HIS A 170 -1.36 -14.36 6.32
CA HIS A 170 -1.97 -14.20 7.63
C HIS A 170 -3.40 -14.71 7.61
N SER A 171 -3.78 -15.48 8.62
CA SER A 171 -5.15 -15.96 8.77
C SER A 171 -5.56 -15.86 10.23
N THR A 172 -6.67 -15.18 10.47
CA THR A 172 -7.31 -15.09 11.77
C THR A 172 -8.69 -15.68 11.67
N ASN A 173 -8.95 -16.71 12.46
CA ASN A 173 -10.23 -17.39 12.52
C ASN A 173 -10.87 -17.14 13.87
N PHE A 174 -12.07 -16.58 13.86
CA PHE A 174 -13.00 -16.55 14.97
C PHE A 174 -14.21 -17.43 14.61
N LEU A 175 -14.98 -17.81 15.60
CA LEU A 175 -16.10 -18.75 15.44
C LEU A 175 -17.06 -18.40 14.28
N LEU A 176 -17.30 -17.10 14.06
CA LEU A 176 -18.21 -16.58 13.03
C LEU A 176 -17.50 -15.70 11.99
N ALA A 177 -16.22 -15.41 12.14
CA ALA A 177 -15.50 -14.52 11.25
C ALA A 177 -14.14 -15.09 10.86
N LYS A 178 -13.78 -14.97 9.60
CA LYS A 178 -12.47 -15.33 9.09
C LYS A 178 -11.88 -14.16 8.32
N ASN A 179 -10.71 -13.73 8.71
CA ASN A 179 -9.91 -12.78 7.92
C ASN A 179 -8.64 -13.47 7.44
N THR A 180 -8.48 -13.53 6.13
CA THR A 180 -7.26 -14.06 5.52
C THR A 180 -6.72 -12.99 4.59
N TYR A 181 -5.47 -12.62 4.78
CA TYR A 181 -4.80 -11.73 3.83
C TYR A 181 -3.39 -12.24 3.51
N THR A 182 -2.98 -11.97 2.29
CA THR A 182 -1.64 -12.22 1.79
C THR A 182 -1.00 -10.87 1.50
N LEU A 183 0.13 -10.60 2.14
CA LEU A 183 0.99 -9.47 1.82
C LEU A 183 2.12 -9.96 0.93
N ILE A 184 2.33 -9.29 -0.18
CA ILE A 184 3.37 -9.62 -1.13
C ILE A 184 4.23 -8.38 -1.31
N PHE A 185 5.48 -8.47 -0.90
CA PHE A 185 6.47 -7.42 -1.06
C PHE A 185 7.22 -7.61 -2.37
N GLY A 186 7.53 -6.52 -3.05
CA GLY A 186 8.20 -6.58 -4.34
C GLY A 186 8.45 -5.20 -4.92
N ASN A 187 8.59 -5.14 -6.24
CA ASN A 187 8.90 -3.91 -6.93
C ASN A 187 7.89 -3.63 -8.03
N PHE A 188 7.55 -2.35 -8.18
CA PHE A 188 6.73 -1.81 -9.26
C PHE A 188 7.59 -1.24 -10.36
N GLU A 189 7.15 -1.45 -11.60
CA GLU A 189 7.69 -0.86 -12.82
C GLU A 189 6.55 -0.48 -13.75
N GLY A 190 6.73 0.57 -14.53
CA GLY A 190 5.74 1.02 -15.51
C GLY A 190 5.52 2.52 -15.47
N THR A 191 4.29 2.97 -15.68
CA THR A 191 4.00 4.39 -15.78
C THR A 191 2.71 4.76 -15.05
N VAL A 192 2.71 5.95 -14.48
CA VAL A 192 1.52 6.63 -13.95
C VAL A 192 1.45 8.05 -14.52
N MET A 193 0.26 8.59 -14.64
CA MET A 193 0.05 9.92 -15.20
C MET A 193 -0.62 10.82 -14.16
N THR A 194 -0.13 12.06 -14.03
CA THR A 194 -0.77 13.07 -13.18
C THR A 194 -2.00 13.68 -13.87
N LYS A 195 -2.83 14.37 -13.10
CA LYS A 195 -3.99 15.11 -13.64
C LYS A 195 -3.61 16.19 -14.66
N GLU A 196 -2.36 16.68 -14.62
CA GLU A 196 -1.79 17.61 -15.61
C GLU A 196 -1.23 16.90 -16.84
N SER A 197 -1.48 15.59 -17.00
CA SER A 197 -0.95 14.75 -18.09
C SER A 197 0.57 14.58 -18.09
N GLU A 198 1.22 14.79 -16.95
CA GLU A 198 2.63 14.45 -16.78
C GLU A 198 2.77 12.92 -16.61
N LYS A 199 3.55 12.31 -17.49
CA LYS A 199 3.87 10.90 -17.42
C LYS A 199 5.07 10.66 -16.53
N ILE A 200 4.89 9.89 -15.46
CA ILE A 200 5.94 9.51 -14.52
C ILE A 200 6.29 8.06 -14.74
N GLU A 201 7.56 7.79 -15.02
CA GLU A 201 8.08 6.43 -15.16
C GLU A 201 8.50 5.88 -13.80
N ILE A 202 7.82 4.85 -13.34
CA ILE A 202 8.15 4.11 -12.11
C ILE A 202 9.20 3.05 -12.43
N LYS A 203 10.36 3.15 -11.79
CA LYS A 203 11.50 2.25 -12.01
C LYS A 203 11.87 1.55 -10.71
N ASN A 204 11.63 0.24 -10.67
CA ASN A 204 12.07 -0.62 -9.55
C ASN A 204 11.66 -0.08 -8.15
N SER A 205 10.46 0.54 -8.08
CA SER A 205 9.97 1.13 -6.83
C SER A 205 9.50 0.04 -5.88
N PHE A 206 10.10 0.00 -4.69
CA PHE A 206 9.70 -0.97 -3.66
C PHE A 206 8.31 -0.66 -3.13
N GLY A 207 7.53 -1.71 -2.91
CA GLY A 207 6.21 -1.61 -2.32
C GLY A 207 5.62 -2.97 -2.02
N PHE A 208 4.31 -3.02 -1.87
CA PHE A 208 3.61 -4.27 -1.64
C PHE A 208 2.24 -4.27 -2.30
N VAL A 209 1.76 -5.46 -2.58
CA VAL A 209 0.37 -5.73 -2.92
C VAL A 209 -0.25 -6.59 -1.83
N LYS A 210 -1.54 -6.41 -1.62
CA LYS A 210 -2.30 -7.13 -0.60
C LYS A 210 -3.52 -7.75 -1.24
N LYS A 211 -3.68 -9.06 -1.07
CA LYS A 211 -4.92 -9.76 -1.33
C LYS A 211 -5.62 -10.02 -0.01
N ASN A 212 -6.87 -9.59 0.10
CA ASN A 212 -7.63 -9.72 1.34
C ASN A 212 -8.94 -10.45 1.09
N LEU A 213 -9.25 -11.40 1.98
CA LEU A 213 -10.53 -12.10 2.02
C LEU A 213 -11.07 -12.03 3.46
N LEU A 214 -12.11 -11.24 3.63
CA LEU A 214 -12.85 -11.14 4.88
C LEU A 214 -14.18 -11.89 4.73
N ARG A 215 -14.53 -12.69 5.73
CA ARG A 215 -15.82 -13.34 5.89
C ARG A 215 -16.28 -13.14 7.35
N SER A 216 -17.41 -12.49 7.53
CA SER A 216 -18.00 -12.15 8.85
C SER A 216 -19.40 -12.71 8.98
#